data_f3c40dd7435eec1f669b4ca03451f145
#
_entry.id   f3c40dd7435eec1f669b4ca03451f145
#
_cell.length_a   1.000
_cell.length_b   1.000
_cell.length_c   1.000
_cell.angle_alpha   90.00
_cell.angle_beta   90.00
_cell.angle_gamma   90.00
#
_symmetry.space_group_name_H-M   'P 1'
#
loop_
_entity.id
_entity.type
_entity.pdbx_description
1 polymer ?
#
loop_
_entity_poly.entity_id
_entity_poly.type
_entity_poly.pdbx_seq_one_letter_code
_entity_poly.pdbx_strand_id
1 'polypeptide(L)'
;MRHVCRTAVLAATALVASLAAPGGQALAVDNALTGVHVVSHLDLAAGEQPENLTVERDGSLDLTMSFARRVERLTPDGHLTTLATLPAPPSGTDVPLIGRAFVGGIVQAPDGTRYVTYAAGTDALTGVWRLPRHGAPRRVAALPAAAVPNGLALHRGQLYVSDSALGAVWRVPLGGGTATIWSQSPELAGAPGKFGANGLKVRHGAVWVGNFDRGTLLRIPVGHDGTAGRVRVTADGLGPVDDFDFTGHGDDVLVATNPGNEVELVRGDGSHRTVLTAADGLQNPTAVALRGDRVYVADAAYFTAADPNILGARLNEGR
;
A
#
# COMPACT_ATOMS: atom_id res chain seq x y z
N MET A 1 62.95 77.63 1.21
CA MET A 1 61.80 77.63 0.32
C MET A 1 60.96 76.33 0.64
N ARG A 2 59.83 76.50 1.27
CA ARG A 2 58.99 75.39 1.71
C ARG A 2 57.71 75.42 0.89
N HIS A 3 57.46 74.37 0.09
CA HIS A 3 56.21 74.16 -0.63
C HIS A 3 55.23 73.47 0.26
N VAL A 4 54.08 74.05 0.49
CA VAL A 4 52.96 73.51 1.20
C VAL A 4 52.01 72.87 0.17
N CYS A 5 51.85 71.59 0.23
CA CYS A 5 50.88 70.82 -0.59
C CYS A 5 49.53 70.79 0.15
N ARG A 6 48.50 71.36 -0.48
CA ARG A 6 47.08 71.24 0.04
C ARG A 6 46.45 70.05 -0.56
N THR A 7 46.11 69.10 0.28
CA THR A 7 45.28 67.94 -0.07
C THR A 7 43.78 68.28 0.03
N ALA A 8 43.09 68.15 -1.08
CA ALA A 8 41.63 68.28 -1.14
C ALA A 8 40.99 66.93 -0.79
N VAL A 9 40.12 66.94 0.19
CA VAL A 9 39.28 65.75 0.57
C VAL A 9 37.99 65.88 -0.20
N LEU A 10 37.75 64.89 -1.11
CA LEU A 10 36.43 64.65 -1.75
C LEU A 10 35.62 63.76 -0.86
N ALA A 11 34.46 64.23 -0.35
CA ALA A 11 33.47 63.43 0.33
C ALA A 11 32.56 62.76 -0.72
N ALA A 12 32.62 61.45 -0.82
CA ALA A 12 31.70 60.65 -1.64
C ALA A 12 30.51 60.27 -0.79
N THR A 13 29.37 60.83 -1.09
CA THR A 13 28.05 60.41 -0.53
C THR A 13 27.57 59.15 -1.26
N ALA A 14 27.63 58.01 -0.58
CA ALA A 14 27.06 56.78 -1.07
C ALA A 14 25.53 56.74 -0.86
N LEU A 15 24.78 56.76 -1.97
CA LEU A 15 23.34 56.57 -1.99
C LEU A 15 23.06 55.06 -1.86
N VAL A 16 22.57 54.60 -0.70
CA VAL A 16 22.10 53.21 -0.50
C VAL A 16 20.69 53.11 -1.07
N ALA A 17 20.56 52.53 -2.27
CA ALA A 17 19.29 52.12 -2.81
C ALA A 17 18.88 50.78 -2.18
N SER A 18 17.89 50.79 -1.28
CA SER A 18 17.26 49.58 -0.76
C SER A 18 16.40 48.94 -1.86
N LEU A 19 16.92 47.90 -2.49
CA LEU A 19 16.12 46.99 -3.31
C LEU A 19 15.17 46.18 -2.38
N ALA A 20 13.90 46.55 -2.37
CA ALA A 20 12.86 45.68 -1.82
C ALA A 20 12.78 44.42 -2.68
N ALA A 21 13.18 43.27 -2.15
CA ALA A 21 12.94 42.00 -2.80
C ALA A 21 11.42 41.78 -2.93
N PRO A 22 10.92 41.36 -4.11
CA PRO A 22 9.52 40.98 -4.22
C PRO A 22 9.28 39.83 -3.24
N GLY A 23 8.34 40.02 -2.31
CA GLY A 23 7.89 38.96 -1.42
C GLY A 23 7.43 37.78 -2.28
N GLY A 24 8.20 36.70 -2.28
CA GLY A 24 7.80 35.45 -2.85
C GLY A 24 6.52 35.03 -2.11
N GLN A 25 5.38 35.02 -2.81
CA GLN A 25 4.21 34.32 -2.32
C GLN A 25 4.65 32.87 -2.16
N ALA A 26 4.73 32.39 -0.93
CA ALA A 26 4.82 30.97 -0.68
C ALA A 26 3.60 30.36 -1.38
N LEU A 27 3.84 29.65 -2.47
CA LEU A 27 2.80 28.82 -3.08
C LEU A 27 2.31 27.93 -1.94
N ALA A 28 1.03 28.00 -1.63
CA ALA A 28 0.41 27.08 -0.67
C ALA A 28 0.74 25.68 -1.19
N VAL A 29 1.56 24.94 -0.44
CA VAL A 29 1.79 23.53 -0.72
C VAL A 29 0.41 22.91 -0.57
N ASP A 30 -0.18 22.47 -1.68
CA ASP A 30 -1.46 21.77 -1.70
C ASP A 30 -1.21 20.43 -1.04
N ASN A 31 -1.36 20.40 0.29
CA ASN A 31 -1.17 19.18 1.09
C ASN A 31 -2.38 18.29 0.82
N ALA A 32 -2.18 17.27 -0.02
CA ALA A 32 -3.20 16.27 -0.30
C ALA A 32 -3.69 15.57 0.98
N LEU A 33 -2.83 15.50 1.99
CA LEU A 33 -3.12 14.90 3.29
C LEU A 33 -2.90 15.92 4.41
N THR A 34 -3.76 15.89 5.43
CA THR A 34 -3.70 16.77 6.61
C THR A 34 -3.90 15.97 7.89
N GLY A 35 -3.49 16.53 9.03
CA GLY A 35 -3.70 15.91 10.33
C GLY A 35 -3.01 14.56 10.49
N VAL A 36 -1.83 14.40 9.90
CA VAL A 36 -1.02 13.17 9.98
C VAL A 36 -0.63 12.90 11.45
N HIS A 37 -0.89 11.69 11.92
CA HIS A 37 -0.56 11.26 13.28
C HIS A 37 -0.46 9.73 13.36
N VAL A 38 0.27 9.21 14.34
CA VAL A 38 0.27 7.79 14.65
C VAL A 38 -1.02 7.44 15.39
N VAL A 39 -1.80 6.53 14.83
CA VAL A 39 -3.04 5.99 15.42
C VAL A 39 -2.69 4.96 16.50
N SER A 40 -1.72 4.09 16.19
CA SER A 40 -1.24 3.05 17.10
C SER A 40 0.18 2.66 16.79
N HIS A 41 1.02 2.56 17.81
CA HIS A 41 2.29 1.84 17.73
C HIS A 41 2.03 0.35 17.91
N LEU A 42 2.80 -0.48 17.22
CA LEU A 42 2.70 -1.94 17.22
C LEU A 42 3.99 -2.56 17.79
N ASP A 43 3.86 -3.77 18.36
CA ASP A 43 4.99 -4.45 18.97
C ASP A 43 5.73 -5.33 17.96
N LEU A 44 6.89 -4.86 17.52
CA LEU A 44 7.76 -5.61 16.60
C LEU A 44 8.20 -6.96 17.21
N ALA A 45 8.45 -7.01 18.53
CA ALA A 45 8.88 -8.24 19.20
C ALA A 45 7.75 -9.27 19.27
N ALA A 46 6.50 -8.82 19.34
CA ALA A 46 5.31 -9.66 19.22
C ALA A 46 5.01 -10.09 17.77
N GLY A 47 5.76 -9.57 16.79
CA GLY A 47 5.55 -9.83 15.35
C GLY A 47 4.37 -9.06 14.78
N GLU A 48 4.05 -7.92 15.36
CA GLU A 48 2.97 -7.03 14.89
C GLU A 48 3.47 -6.16 13.74
N GLN A 49 3.70 -6.80 12.60
CA GLN A 49 4.12 -6.18 11.35
C GLN A 49 2.95 -6.23 10.35
N PRO A 50 2.17 -5.14 10.23
CA PRO A 50 0.97 -5.14 9.40
C PRO A 50 1.36 -5.13 7.92
N GLU A 51 0.77 -6.03 7.15
CA GLU A 51 0.96 -6.08 5.69
C GLU A 51 -0.17 -5.40 4.94
N ASN A 52 -1.40 -5.63 5.39
CA ASN A 52 -2.57 -5.07 4.72
C ASN A 52 -3.66 -4.75 5.75
N LEU A 53 -4.60 -3.89 5.35
CA LEU A 53 -5.69 -3.47 6.23
C LEU A 53 -7.00 -3.25 5.48
N THR A 54 -8.10 -3.36 6.24
CA THR A 54 -9.42 -2.90 5.80
C THR A 54 -10.09 -2.11 6.92
N VAL A 55 -10.85 -1.06 6.54
CA VAL A 55 -11.52 -0.18 7.49
C VAL A 55 -12.97 -0.63 7.67
N GLU A 56 -13.32 -1.04 8.88
CA GLU A 56 -14.63 -1.51 9.26
C GLU A 56 -15.64 -0.34 9.41
N ARG A 57 -16.94 -0.68 9.44
CA ARG A 57 -18.02 0.32 9.55
C ARG A 57 -17.98 1.11 10.86
N ASP A 58 -17.52 0.49 11.93
CA ASP A 58 -17.37 1.10 13.26
C ASP A 58 -16.09 1.91 13.43
N GLY A 59 -15.24 1.95 12.40
CA GLY A 59 -13.95 2.63 12.40
C GLY A 59 -12.79 1.77 12.91
N SER A 60 -13.04 0.52 13.29
CA SER A 60 -11.97 -0.44 13.57
C SER A 60 -11.20 -0.78 12.29
N LEU A 61 -9.96 -1.20 12.45
CA LEU A 61 -9.11 -1.68 11.36
C LEU A 61 -8.88 -3.18 11.54
N ASP A 62 -9.15 -3.98 10.52
CA ASP A 62 -8.72 -5.37 10.49
C ASP A 62 -7.38 -5.43 9.74
N LEU A 63 -6.35 -5.97 10.38
CA LEU A 63 -4.96 -5.97 9.96
C LEU A 63 -4.49 -7.41 9.71
N THR A 64 -3.74 -7.63 8.66
CA THR A 64 -2.97 -8.87 8.50
C THR A 64 -1.56 -8.66 9.05
N MET A 65 -1.15 -9.46 10.04
CA MET A 65 0.20 -9.47 10.59
C MET A 65 1.04 -10.48 9.82
N SER A 66 1.84 -9.98 8.88
CA SER A 66 2.50 -10.72 7.81
C SER A 66 3.09 -12.06 8.25
N PHE A 67 4.14 -12.03 9.07
CA PHE A 67 4.91 -13.22 9.46
C PHE A 67 4.38 -13.91 10.71
N ALA A 68 3.59 -13.21 11.51
CA ALA A 68 2.93 -13.80 12.67
C ALA A 68 1.77 -14.73 12.29
N ARG A 69 1.36 -14.74 11.03
CA ARG A 69 0.22 -15.50 10.49
C ARG A 69 -1.09 -15.17 11.22
N ARG A 70 -1.20 -13.94 11.72
CA ARG A 70 -2.39 -13.48 12.45
C ARG A 70 -3.19 -12.50 11.62
N VAL A 71 -4.49 -12.46 11.91
CA VAL A 71 -5.37 -11.36 11.54
C VAL A 71 -5.85 -10.75 12.84
N GLU A 72 -5.68 -9.45 12.97
CA GLU A 72 -5.95 -8.73 14.19
C GLU A 72 -6.88 -7.54 13.94
N ARG A 73 -7.62 -7.15 14.94
CA ARG A 73 -8.48 -5.96 14.94
C ARG A 73 -7.93 -4.93 15.89
N LEU A 74 -7.70 -3.75 15.35
CA LEU A 74 -7.41 -2.53 16.09
C LEU A 74 -8.69 -1.71 16.20
N THR A 75 -9.20 -1.52 17.41
CA THR A 75 -10.39 -0.72 17.66
C THR A 75 -10.04 0.79 17.75
N PRO A 76 -11.02 1.71 17.57
CA PRO A 76 -10.75 3.15 17.62
C PRO A 76 -10.20 3.64 18.97
N ASP A 77 -10.39 2.90 20.06
CA ASP A 77 -9.84 3.16 21.39
C ASP A 77 -8.44 2.53 21.60
N GLY A 78 -7.84 1.96 20.55
CA GLY A 78 -6.46 1.47 20.53
C GLY A 78 -6.28 0.01 21.01
N HIS A 79 -7.37 -0.74 21.24
CA HIS A 79 -7.23 -2.14 21.62
C HIS A 79 -6.97 -3.04 20.39
N LEU A 80 -5.89 -3.82 20.46
CA LEU A 80 -5.54 -4.82 19.47
C LEU A 80 -5.98 -6.21 19.93
N THR A 81 -6.74 -6.93 19.10
CA THR A 81 -7.26 -8.27 19.40
C THR A 81 -7.05 -9.22 18.22
N THR A 82 -6.57 -10.44 18.50
CA THR A 82 -6.42 -11.48 17.48
C THR A 82 -7.79 -12.03 17.06
N LEU A 83 -8.13 -11.88 15.80
CA LEU A 83 -9.34 -12.46 15.20
C LEU A 83 -9.10 -13.91 14.76
N ALA A 84 -7.90 -14.20 14.23
CA ALA A 84 -7.55 -15.53 13.75
C ALA A 84 -6.03 -15.71 13.67
N THR A 85 -5.60 -16.98 13.79
CA THR A 85 -4.23 -17.40 13.47
C THR A 85 -4.29 -18.47 12.40
N LEU A 86 -3.57 -18.31 11.30
CA LEU A 86 -3.48 -19.28 10.23
C LEU A 86 -2.54 -20.43 10.60
N PRO A 87 -2.79 -21.67 10.08
CA PRO A 87 -1.96 -22.83 10.39
C PRO A 87 -0.49 -22.58 10.02
N ALA A 88 0.41 -23.07 10.87
CA ALA A 88 1.83 -23.06 10.55
C ALA A 88 2.16 -24.11 9.48
N PRO A 89 2.97 -23.80 8.47
CA PRO A 89 3.53 -24.82 7.60
C PRO A 89 4.54 -25.70 8.40
N PRO A 90 4.91 -26.88 7.86
CA PRO A 90 5.99 -27.67 8.41
C PRO A 90 7.27 -26.85 8.61
N SER A 91 8.07 -27.20 9.64
CA SER A 91 9.35 -26.54 9.89
C SER A 91 10.30 -26.68 8.69
N GLY A 92 11.00 -25.60 8.34
CA GLY A 92 11.91 -25.56 7.18
C GLY A 92 11.21 -25.39 5.84
N THR A 93 9.89 -25.15 5.81
CA THR A 93 9.20 -24.81 4.56
C THR A 93 9.67 -23.45 4.06
N ASP A 94 10.12 -23.42 2.81
CA ASP A 94 10.49 -22.20 2.10
C ASP A 94 9.29 -21.64 1.31
N VAL A 95 9.09 -20.33 1.38
CA VAL A 95 8.10 -19.60 0.57
C VAL A 95 8.87 -18.78 -0.46
N PRO A 96 8.56 -18.92 -1.75
CA PRO A 96 9.25 -18.17 -2.81
C PRO A 96 9.35 -16.68 -2.48
N LEU A 97 10.47 -16.05 -2.77
CA LEU A 97 10.76 -14.62 -2.56
C LEU A 97 10.81 -14.16 -1.09
N ILE A 98 10.18 -14.88 -0.16
CA ILE A 98 9.95 -14.44 1.23
C ILE A 98 10.71 -15.31 2.24
N GLY A 99 10.89 -16.61 1.96
CA GLY A 99 11.59 -17.57 2.82
C GLY A 99 10.76 -18.11 4.00
N ARG A 100 9.59 -17.58 4.27
CA ARG A 100 8.71 -17.96 5.39
C ARG A 100 7.23 -17.67 5.11
N ALA A 101 6.35 -18.28 5.90
CA ALA A 101 4.91 -18.08 5.76
C ALA A 101 4.50 -16.61 5.92
N PHE A 102 3.56 -16.17 5.09
CA PHE A 102 3.19 -14.77 4.93
C PHE A 102 1.70 -14.62 4.68
N VAL A 103 1.03 -13.79 5.47
CA VAL A 103 -0.36 -13.38 5.27
C VAL A 103 -0.34 -12.02 4.58
N GLY A 104 -0.92 -11.95 3.39
CA GLY A 104 -0.97 -10.76 2.55
C GLY A 104 -2.28 -9.99 2.67
N GLY A 105 -2.99 -9.82 1.55
CA GLY A 105 -4.19 -9.02 1.44
C GLY A 105 -5.38 -9.50 2.27
N ILE A 106 -6.24 -8.56 2.62
CA ILE A 106 -7.50 -8.81 3.35
C ILE A 106 -8.66 -8.09 2.67
N VAL A 107 -9.81 -8.72 2.62
CA VAL A 107 -11.06 -8.11 2.21
C VAL A 107 -12.23 -8.61 3.07
N GLN A 108 -13.17 -7.72 3.36
CA GLN A 108 -14.41 -8.09 4.03
C GLN A 108 -15.56 -8.20 3.02
N ALA A 109 -16.29 -9.29 3.08
CA ALA A 109 -17.55 -9.46 2.34
C ALA A 109 -18.70 -8.70 3.04
N PRO A 110 -19.81 -8.40 2.32
CA PRO A 110 -20.94 -7.67 2.89
C PRO A 110 -21.58 -8.30 4.12
N ASP A 111 -21.49 -9.62 4.29
CA ASP A 111 -21.96 -10.37 5.46
C ASP A 111 -21.00 -10.29 6.66
N GLY A 112 -19.88 -9.58 6.52
CA GLY A 112 -18.85 -9.41 7.54
C GLY A 112 -17.86 -10.58 7.60
N THR A 113 -17.94 -11.55 6.69
CA THR A 113 -16.91 -12.58 6.53
C THR A 113 -15.64 -11.97 5.95
N ARG A 114 -14.47 -12.32 6.51
CA ARG A 114 -13.18 -11.90 6.01
C ARG A 114 -12.54 -12.96 5.16
N TYR A 115 -11.81 -12.51 4.16
CA TYR A 115 -10.96 -13.36 3.33
C TYR A 115 -9.55 -12.79 3.34
N VAL A 116 -8.56 -13.67 3.39
CA VAL A 116 -7.14 -13.29 3.36
C VAL A 116 -6.38 -14.19 2.40
N THR A 117 -5.30 -13.67 1.86
CA THR A 117 -4.32 -14.42 1.11
C THR A 117 -3.27 -15.00 2.05
N TYR A 118 -2.78 -16.21 1.75
CA TYR A 118 -1.76 -16.88 2.55
C TYR A 118 -0.76 -17.62 1.66
N ALA A 119 0.49 -17.17 1.68
CA ALA A 119 1.64 -17.85 1.10
C ALA A 119 2.29 -18.71 2.19
N ALA A 120 2.26 -20.03 2.03
CA ALA A 120 2.73 -20.97 3.03
C ALA A 120 3.77 -21.97 2.51
N GLY A 121 4.18 -21.86 1.22
CA GLY A 121 5.18 -22.73 0.59
C GLY A 121 4.75 -24.18 0.44
N THR A 122 3.49 -24.50 0.65
CA THR A 122 2.91 -25.85 0.49
C THR A 122 1.58 -25.79 -0.21
N ASP A 123 1.26 -26.77 -1.05
CA ASP A 123 -0.04 -26.89 -1.70
C ASP A 123 -1.18 -27.12 -0.69
N ALA A 124 -0.84 -27.64 0.50
CA ALA A 124 -1.82 -27.88 1.56
C ALA A 124 -2.31 -26.58 2.21
N LEU A 125 -1.51 -25.52 2.25
CA LEU A 125 -1.82 -24.29 3.01
C LEU A 125 -1.88 -23.03 2.16
N THR A 126 -1.12 -22.96 1.06
CA THR A 126 -1.10 -21.76 0.19
C THR A 126 -2.46 -21.56 -0.47
N GLY A 127 -2.97 -20.31 -0.46
CA GLY A 127 -4.24 -19.99 -1.10
C GLY A 127 -5.03 -18.88 -0.43
N VAL A 128 -6.34 -18.90 -0.64
CA VAL A 128 -7.29 -17.95 -0.04
C VAL A 128 -7.98 -18.61 1.15
N TRP A 129 -8.00 -17.91 2.26
CA TRP A 129 -8.60 -18.37 3.51
C TRP A 129 -9.78 -17.48 3.90
N ARG A 130 -10.86 -18.14 4.33
CA ARG A 130 -12.04 -17.52 4.90
C ARG A 130 -11.93 -17.51 6.42
N LEU A 131 -12.15 -16.34 7.02
CA LEU A 131 -12.25 -16.17 8.45
C LEU A 131 -13.72 -15.88 8.80
N PRO A 132 -14.46 -16.86 9.28
CA PRO A 132 -15.84 -16.64 9.70
C PRO A 132 -15.86 -15.78 10.96
N ARG A 133 -17.02 -15.13 11.25
CA ARG A 133 -17.19 -14.37 12.50
C ARG A 133 -16.97 -15.23 13.75
N HIS A 134 -17.30 -16.52 13.64
CA HIS A 134 -17.12 -17.52 14.69
C HIS A 134 -16.54 -18.79 14.10
N GLY A 135 -15.60 -19.40 14.80
CA GLY A 135 -14.95 -20.64 14.38
C GLY A 135 -13.58 -20.47 13.74
N ALA A 136 -12.97 -21.58 13.36
CA ALA A 136 -11.61 -21.60 12.83
C ALA A 136 -11.52 -21.09 11.38
N PRO A 137 -10.40 -20.52 10.97
CA PRO A 137 -10.10 -20.22 9.57
C PRO A 137 -10.20 -21.47 8.69
N ARG A 138 -10.71 -21.29 7.46
CA ARG A 138 -10.82 -22.38 6.49
C ARG A 138 -10.30 -21.92 5.13
N ARG A 139 -9.46 -22.74 4.50
CA ARG A 139 -9.04 -22.49 3.13
C ARG A 139 -10.22 -22.71 2.18
N VAL A 140 -10.56 -21.71 1.38
CA VAL A 140 -11.66 -21.76 0.41
C VAL A 140 -11.18 -22.02 -1.01
N ALA A 141 -9.90 -21.72 -1.31
CA ALA A 141 -9.26 -22.05 -2.58
C ALA A 141 -7.78 -22.34 -2.37
N ALA A 142 -7.30 -23.40 -2.99
CA ALA A 142 -5.89 -23.73 -3.04
C ALA A 142 -5.21 -22.96 -4.15
N LEU A 143 -3.97 -22.54 -3.89
CA LEU A 143 -3.01 -22.05 -4.88
C LEU A 143 -1.74 -22.89 -4.80
N PRO A 144 -0.94 -22.99 -5.87
CA PRO A 144 0.31 -23.75 -5.86
C PRO A 144 1.25 -23.32 -4.75
N ALA A 145 2.09 -24.22 -4.24
CA ALA A 145 3.14 -23.90 -3.27
C ALA A 145 4.11 -22.82 -3.77
N ALA A 146 4.31 -22.73 -5.09
CA ALA A 146 5.15 -21.73 -5.75
C ALA A 146 4.51 -20.33 -5.83
N ALA A 147 3.22 -20.19 -5.52
CA ALA A 147 2.52 -18.91 -5.52
C ALA A 147 2.86 -18.07 -4.28
N VAL A 148 2.91 -16.77 -4.47
CA VAL A 148 2.97 -15.76 -3.41
C VAL A 148 1.72 -14.88 -3.55
N PRO A 149 0.53 -15.39 -3.13
CA PRO A 149 -0.70 -14.60 -3.16
C PRO A 149 -0.57 -13.41 -2.20
N ASN A 150 -0.74 -12.20 -2.75
CA ASN A 150 -0.55 -10.94 -2.05
C ASN A 150 -1.88 -10.16 -1.99
N GLY A 151 -2.12 -9.17 -2.84
CA GLY A 151 -3.32 -8.35 -2.82
C GLY A 151 -4.60 -9.15 -3.06
N LEU A 152 -5.72 -8.66 -2.51
CA LEU A 152 -7.01 -9.33 -2.54
C LEU A 152 -8.15 -8.33 -2.71
N ALA A 153 -9.03 -8.54 -3.67
CA ALA A 153 -10.25 -7.75 -3.81
C ALA A 153 -11.48 -8.61 -4.14
N LEU A 154 -12.64 -8.16 -3.69
CA LEU A 154 -13.93 -8.77 -3.95
C LEU A 154 -14.71 -7.98 -4.99
N HIS A 155 -15.16 -8.64 -6.06
CA HIS A 155 -16.03 -8.02 -7.05
C HIS A 155 -17.04 -9.02 -7.61
N ARG A 156 -18.34 -8.69 -7.54
CA ARG A 156 -19.45 -9.49 -8.12
C ARG A 156 -19.37 -10.97 -7.76
N GLY A 157 -19.12 -11.29 -6.48
CA GLY A 157 -19.06 -12.66 -5.99
C GLY A 157 -17.80 -13.44 -6.40
N GLN A 158 -16.77 -12.73 -6.89
CA GLN A 158 -15.46 -13.27 -7.21
C GLN A 158 -14.38 -12.57 -6.37
N LEU A 159 -13.42 -13.33 -5.90
CA LEU A 159 -12.19 -12.84 -5.32
C LEU A 159 -11.11 -12.80 -6.40
N TYR A 160 -10.43 -11.67 -6.53
CA TYR A 160 -9.27 -11.50 -7.39
C TYR A 160 -8.04 -11.43 -6.50
N VAL A 161 -7.01 -12.18 -6.84
CA VAL A 161 -5.79 -12.34 -6.05
C VAL A 161 -4.59 -12.07 -6.93
N SER A 162 -3.75 -11.11 -6.58
CA SER A 162 -2.45 -10.94 -7.23
C SER A 162 -1.47 -11.98 -6.72
N ASP A 163 -0.57 -12.42 -7.60
CA ASP A 163 0.49 -13.38 -7.28
C ASP A 163 1.84 -12.77 -7.63
N SER A 164 2.59 -12.42 -6.60
CA SER A 164 3.85 -11.70 -6.74
C SER A 164 4.97 -12.57 -7.32
N ALA A 165 4.91 -13.89 -7.14
CA ALA A 165 5.92 -14.81 -7.66
C ALA A 165 5.63 -15.25 -9.11
N LEU A 166 4.36 -15.54 -9.43
CA LEU A 166 3.97 -16.07 -10.73
C LEU A 166 3.57 -14.99 -11.73
N GLY A 167 3.51 -13.72 -11.32
CA GLY A 167 3.14 -12.60 -12.21
C GLY A 167 1.74 -12.77 -12.79
N ALA A 168 0.77 -13.09 -11.95
CA ALA A 168 -0.58 -13.43 -12.37
C ALA A 168 -1.63 -12.76 -11.46
N VAL A 169 -2.87 -12.72 -11.95
CA VAL A 169 -4.06 -12.48 -11.16
C VAL A 169 -4.92 -13.74 -11.21
N TRP A 170 -5.20 -14.31 -10.06
CA TRP A 170 -6.12 -15.44 -9.90
C TRP A 170 -7.54 -14.94 -9.69
N ARG A 171 -8.52 -15.75 -10.09
CA ARG A 171 -9.93 -15.58 -9.78
C ARG A 171 -10.45 -16.79 -9.02
N VAL A 172 -11.17 -16.51 -7.92
CA VAL A 172 -11.72 -17.50 -7.02
C VAL A 172 -13.19 -17.16 -6.74
N PRO A 173 -14.14 -18.09 -6.88
CA PRO A 173 -15.52 -17.85 -6.44
C PRO A 173 -15.58 -17.52 -4.95
N LEU A 174 -16.41 -16.56 -4.53
CA LEU A 174 -16.54 -16.16 -3.12
C LEU A 174 -16.96 -17.33 -2.21
N GLY A 175 -17.78 -18.24 -2.73
CA GLY A 175 -18.16 -19.48 -2.03
C GLY A 175 -17.05 -20.52 -1.89
N GLY A 176 -15.90 -20.27 -2.48
CA GLY A 176 -14.78 -21.21 -2.58
C GLY A 176 -14.84 -22.08 -3.84
N GLY A 177 -13.77 -22.84 -4.08
CA GLY A 177 -13.64 -23.73 -5.23
C GLY A 177 -12.28 -23.63 -5.90
N THR A 178 -12.21 -24.00 -7.17
CA THR A 178 -10.98 -23.99 -7.95
C THR A 178 -10.57 -22.55 -8.30
N ALA A 179 -9.35 -22.16 -7.91
CA ALA A 179 -8.73 -20.94 -8.39
C ALA A 179 -8.33 -21.12 -9.87
N THR A 180 -8.57 -20.10 -10.68
CA THR A 180 -8.15 -20.08 -12.08
C THR A 180 -7.31 -18.84 -12.36
N ILE A 181 -6.27 -18.97 -13.20
CA ILE A 181 -5.54 -17.80 -13.68
C ILE A 181 -6.53 -16.97 -14.52
N TRP A 182 -6.81 -15.76 -14.06
CA TRP A 182 -7.70 -14.82 -14.73
C TRP A 182 -6.95 -13.91 -15.70
N SER A 183 -5.75 -13.47 -15.31
CA SER A 183 -4.85 -12.67 -16.16
C SER A 183 -3.40 -13.06 -15.86
N GLN A 184 -2.59 -13.17 -16.91
CA GLN A 184 -1.15 -13.34 -16.80
C GLN A 184 -0.50 -12.62 -17.97
N SER A 185 0.52 -11.79 -17.68
CA SER A 185 1.21 -11.03 -18.71
C SER A 185 2.60 -10.59 -18.21
N PRO A 186 3.50 -10.22 -19.11
CA PRO A 186 4.81 -9.68 -18.72
C PRO A 186 4.73 -8.45 -17.82
N GLU A 187 3.69 -7.62 -17.95
CA GLU A 187 3.51 -6.42 -17.13
C GLU A 187 3.19 -6.76 -15.67
N LEU A 188 2.58 -7.92 -15.40
CA LEU A 188 2.31 -8.41 -14.05
C LEU A 188 3.52 -9.07 -13.39
N ALA A 189 4.48 -9.54 -14.17
CA ALA A 189 5.66 -10.24 -13.68
C ALA A 189 6.72 -9.24 -13.19
N GLY A 190 7.42 -9.60 -12.12
CA GLY A 190 8.72 -9.00 -11.75
C GLY A 190 9.86 -9.62 -12.59
N ALA A 191 11.06 -9.09 -12.45
CA ALA A 191 12.28 -9.75 -12.94
C ALA A 191 12.48 -11.09 -12.19
N PRO A 192 13.28 -12.01 -12.71
CA PRO A 192 13.56 -13.27 -12.03
C PRO A 192 14.02 -13.06 -10.58
N GLY A 193 13.33 -13.70 -9.64
CA GLY A 193 13.60 -13.58 -8.21
C GLY A 193 13.09 -12.26 -7.56
N LYS A 194 12.24 -11.51 -8.25
CA LYS A 194 11.63 -10.27 -7.76
C LYS A 194 10.12 -10.40 -7.65
N PHE A 195 9.52 -9.57 -6.79
CA PHE A 195 8.08 -9.48 -6.64
C PHE A 195 7.46 -8.80 -7.87
N GLY A 196 6.45 -9.40 -8.47
CA GLY A 196 5.66 -8.82 -9.54
C GLY A 196 4.38 -8.15 -9.02
N ALA A 197 3.22 -8.67 -9.47
CA ALA A 197 1.89 -8.20 -9.07
C ALA A 197 1.71 -8.27 -7.55
N ASN A 198 1.44 -7.12 -6.91
CA ASN A 198 1.38 -6.97 -5.46
C ASN A 198 -0.01 -6.46 -5.03
N GLY A 199 -0.16 -5.25 -4.54
CA GLY A 199 -1.46 -4.69 -4.16
C GLY A 199 -2.50 -4.79 -5.27
N LEU A 200 -3.77 -5.02 -4.91
CA LEU A 200 -4.84 -5.21 -5.88
C LEU A 200 -6.16 -4.60 -5.37
N LYS A 201 -6.82 -3.81 -6.22
CA LYS A 201 -8.15 -3.24 -5.97
C LYS A 201 -9.04 -3.39 -7.19
N VAL A 202 -10.36 -3.22 -7.00
CA VAL A 202 -11.32 -3.19 -8.11
C VAL A 202 -12.08 -1.87 -8.13
N ARG A 203 -12.06 -1.19 -9.27
CA ARG A 203 -12.77 0.08 -9.48
C ARG A 203 -13.20 0.24 -10.94
N HIS A 204 -14.36 0.84 -11.15
CA HIS A 204 -14.92 1.18 -12.48
C HIS A 204 -14.83 0.02 -13.49
N GLY A 205 -15.23 -1.21 -13.04
CA GLY A 205 -15.23 -2.40 -13.90
C GLY A 205 -13.85 -2.87 -14.36
N ALA A 206 -12.80 -2.56 -13.59
CA ALA A 206 -11.46 -3.02 -13.84
C ALA A 206 -10.78 -3.50 -12.55
N VAL A 207 -9.90 -4.48 -12.68
CA VAL A 207 -8.93 -4.85 -11.66
C VAL A 207 -7.71 -3.96 -11.85
N TRP A 208 -7.27 -3.34 -10.76
CA TRP A 208 -6.06 -2.52 -10.71
C TRP A 208 -5.01 -3.27 -9.89
N VAL A 209 -3.76 -3.23 -10.33
CA VAL A 209 -2.67 -4.00 -9.72
C VAL A 209 -1.42 -3.14 -9.66
N GLY A 210 -0.80 -3.07 -8.48
CA GLY A 210 0.56 -2.57 -8.32
C GLY A 210 1.58 -3.62 -8.78
N ASN A 211 2.61 -3.24 -9.52
CA ASN A 211 3.76 -4.11 -9.73
C ASN A 211 4.94 -3.56 -8.90
N PHE A 212 5.38 -4.38 -7.94
CA PHE A 212 6.40 -3.98 -6.99
C PHE A 212 7.76 -3.70 -7.66
N ASP A 213 8.28 -4.66 -8.40
CA ASP A 213 9.61 -4.55 -9.03
C ASP A 213 9.68 -3.46 -10.11
N ARG A 214 8.59 -3.29 -10.85
CA ARG A 214 8.54 -2.34 -11.97
C ARG A 214 8.14 -0.93 -11.56
N GLY A 215 7.64 -0.72 -10.34
CA GLY A 215 7.13 0.58 -9.92
C GLY A 215 6.01 1.08 -10.83
N THR A 216 5.04 0.21 -11.16
CA THR A 216 3.95 0.55 -12.08
C THR A 216 2.59 0.28 -11.47
N LEU A 217 1.60 1.09 -11.84
CA LEU A 217 0.19 0.83 -11.60
C LEU A 217 -0.45 0.33 -12.89
N LEU A 218 -1.13 -0.81 -12.81
CA LEU A 218 -1.72 -1.52 -13.93
C LEU A 218 -3.24 -1.52 -13.83
N ARG A 219 -3.92 -1.50 -14.99
CA ARG A 219 -5.37 -1.61 -15.10
C ARG A 219 -5.75 -2.71 -16.07
N ILE A 220 -6.66 -3.60 -15.66
CA ILE A 220 -7.15 -4.76 -16.40
C ILE A 220 -8.67 -4.69 -16.44
N PRO A 221 -9.29 -4.31 -17.58
CA PRO A 221 -10.75 -4.28 -17.69
C PRO A 221 -11.37 -5.66 -17.44
N VAL A 222 -12.50 -5.69 -16.73
CA VAL A 222 -13.32 -6.89 -16.58
C VAL A 222 -14.38 -6.89 -17.66
N GLY A 223 -14.34 -7.87 -18.56
CA GLY A 223 -15.34 -8.03 -19.62
C GLY A 223 -16.75 -8.30 -19.07
N HIS A 224 -17.77 -8.13 -19.89
CA HIS A 224 -19.15 -8.42 -19.50
C HIS A 224 -19.36 -9.88 -19.10
N ASP A 225 -18.61 -10.78 -19.72
CA ASP A 225 -18.55 -12.22 -19.43
C ASP A 225 -17.59 -12.58 -18.27
N GLY A 226 -16.97 -11.58 -17.65
CA GLY A 226 -16.03 -11.73 -16.56
C GLY A 226 -14.60 -12.09 -17.02
N THR A 227 -14.30 -12.09 -18.31
CA THR A 227 -12.92 -12.32 -18.83
C THR A 227 -12.03 -11.11 -18.59
N ALA A 228 -10.70 -11.35 -18.57
CA ALA A 228 -9.71 -10.29 -18.45
C ALA A 228 -9.53 -9.57 -19.80
N GLY A 229 -9.58 -8.25 -19.79
CA GLY A 229 -9.13 -7.43 -20.89
C GLY A 229 -7.60 -7.31 -20.93
N ARG A 230 -7.09 -6.52 -21.88
CA ARG A 230 -5.64 -6.26 -21.99
C ARG A 230 -5.13 -5.50 -20.77
N VAL A 231 -4.01 -5.95 -20.20
CA VAL A 231 -3.26 -5.21 -19.17
C VAL A 231 -2.72 -3.92 -19.76
N ARG A 232 -2.88 -2.80 -19.04
CA ARG A 232 -2.38 -1.48 -19.44
C ARG A 232 -1.66 -0.85 -18.25
N VAL A 233 -0.50 -0.26 -18.51
CA VAL A 233 0.18 0.62 -17.55
C VAL A 233 -0.58 1.93 -17.50
N THR A 234 -0.96 2.39 -16.31
CA THR A 234 -1.64 3.66 -16.07
C THR A 234 -0.74 4.70 -15.41
N ALA A 235 0.26 4.24 -14.67
CA ALA A 235 1.35 5.06 -14.13
C ALA A 235 2.62 4.24 -14.07
N ASP A 236 3.78 4.87 -14.24
CA ASP A 236 5.10 4.29 -14.12
C ASP A 236 6.07 5.26 -13.43
N GLY A 237 7.28 4.80 -13.16
CA GLY A 237 8.29 5.62 -12.46
C GLY A 237 8.01 5.79 -10.96
N LEU A 238 7.06 5.04 -10.42
CA LEU A 238 6.79 4.97 -8.98
C LEU A 238 7.93 4.21 -8.27
N GLY A 239 8.05 4.41 -6.95
CA GLY A 239 8.78 3.46 -6.11
C GLY A 239 8.18 2.04 -6.19
N PRO A 240 8.80 1.04 -5.53
CA PRO A 240 8.21 -0.30 -5.48
C PRO A 240 6.80 -0.27 -4.89
N VAL A 241 5.79 -0.48 -5.74
CA VAL A 241 4.37 -0.39 -5.36
C VAL A 241 3.98 -1.59 -4.51
N ASP A 242 3.73 -1.38 -3.23
CA ASP A 242 3.27 -2.43 -2.32
C ASP A 242 1.74 -2.57 -2.41
N ASP A 243 0.97 -1.65 -1.83
CA ASP A 243 -0.47 -1.58 -2.03
C ASP A 243 -0.93 -0.13 -2.24
N PHE A 244 -2.19 0.07 -2.55
CA PHE A 244 -2.79 1.38 -2.83
C PHE A 244 -4.28 1.37 -2.54
N ASP A 245 -4.89 2.56 -2.42
CA ASP A 245 -6.34 2.69 -2.42
C ASP A 245 -6.78 3.96 -3.14
N PHE A 246 -8.03 3.96 -3.62
CA PHE A 246 -8.60 5.06 -4.38
C PHE A 246 -9.06 6.19 -3.48
N THR A 247 -8.69 7.42 -3.85
CA THR A 247 -9.08 8.64 -3.10
C THR A 247 -10.58 8.95 -3.16
N GLY A 248 -11.29 8.36 -4.11
CA GLY A 248 -12.67 8.72 -4.41
C GLY A 248 -12.80 9.74 -5.55
N HIS A 249 -11.73 10.42 -5.92
CA HIS A 249 -11.71 11.40 -7.02
C HIS A 249 -11.22 10.73 -8.31
N GLY A 250 -12.15 10.45 -9.22
CA GLY A 250 -11.82 9.77 -10.49
C GLY A 250 -11.07 8.45 -10.25
N ASP A 251 -9.93 8.31 -10.90
CA ASP A 251 -9.03 7.17 -10.76
C ASP A 251 -7.74 7.51 -9.95
N ASP A 252 -7.77 8.62 -9.19
CA ASP A 252 -6.68 9.00 -8.31
C ASP A 252 -6.51 8.01 -7.17
N VAL A 253 -5.27 7.65 -6.86
CA VAL A 253 -4.92 6.69 -5.79
C VAL A 253 -3.83 7.22 -4.88
N LEU A 254 -3.83 6.78 -3.63
CA LEU A 254 -2.68 6.84 -2.73
C LEU A 254 -1.96 5.49 -2.77
N VAL A 255 -0.66 5.51 -3.00
CA VAL A 255 0.20 4.33 -3.19
C VAL A 255 1.23 4.27 -2.08
N ALA A 256 1.30 3.14 -1.37
CA ALA A 256 2.40 2.83 -0.46
C ALA A 256 3.58 2.26 -1.26
N THR A 257 4.78 2.82 -1.08
CA THR A 257 6.00 2.36 -1.73
C THR A 257 6.99 1.84 -0.70
N ASN A 258 7.34 0.58 -0.82
CA ASN A 258 8.20 -0.14 0.11
C ASN A 258 9.32 -0.87 -0.66
N PRO A 259 10.61 -0.65 -0.37
CA PRO A 259 11.19 0.05 0.77
C PRO A 259 11.38 1.57 0.61
N GLY A 260 10.81 2.21 -0.43
CA GLY A 260 10.93 3.65 -0.67
C GLY A 260 10.57 4.53 0.54
N ASN A 261 9.74 4.00 1.45
CA ASN A 261 9.29 4.65 2.66
C ASN A 261 8.54 5.96 2.38
N GLU A 262 7.65 5.90 1.39
CA GLU A 262 6.85 7.01 0.92
C GLU A 262 5.40 6.59 0.68
N VAL A 263 4.48 7.55 0.75
CA VAL A 263 3.16 7.45 0.15
C VAL A 263 3.09 8.47 -0.98
N GLU A 264 2.70 7.99 -2.16
CA GLU A 264 2.55 8.81 -3.35
C GLU A 264 1.08 9.02 -3.70
N LEU A 265 0.71 10.23 -4.12
CA LEU A 265 -0.55 10.50 -4.78
C LEU A 265 -0.33 10.36 -6.28
N VAL A 266 -1.00 9.40 -6.90
CA VAL A 266 -1.00 9.15 -8.33
C VAL A 266 -2.33 9.62 -8.90
N ARG A 267 -2.31 10.50 -9.90
CA ARG A 267 -3.48 11.01 -10.58
C ARG A 267 -3.95 10.07 -11.69
N GLY A 268 -5.21 10.20 -12.09
CA GLY A 268 -5.77 9.40 -13.18
C GLY A 268 -5.09 9.58 -14.54
N ASP A 269 -4.29 10.63 -14.73
CA ASP A 269 -3.46 10.87 -15.91
C ASP A 269 -2.06 10.23 -15.81
N GLY A 270 -1.74 9.55 -14.69
CA GLY A 270 -0.47 8.90 -14.42
C GLY A 270 0.59 9.80 -13.78
N SER A 271 0.35 11.11 -13.66
CA SER A 271 1.24 12.00 -12.91
C SER A 271 1.21 11.65 -11.42
N HIS A 272 2.35 11.78 -10.73
CA HIS A 272 2.42 11.41 -9.32
C HIS A 272 3.36 12.33 -8.54
N ARG A 273 3.20 12.34 -7.21
CA ARG A 273 4.07 13.05 -6.28
C ARG A 273 4.02 12.41 -4.90
N THR A 274 5.11 12.46 -4.16
CA THR A 274 5.16 12.06 -2.75
C THR A 274 4.29 12.99 -1.89
N VAL A 275 3.51 12.42 -0.99
CA VAL A 275 2.62 13.12 -0.05
C VAL A 275 2.91 12.81 1.41
N LEU A 276 3.54 11.66 1.72
CA LEU A 276 4.08 11.33 3.04
C LEU A 276 5.47 10.71 2.89
N THR A 277 6.31 10.91 3.91
CA THR A 277 7.69 10.44 3.98
C THR A 277 8.00 9.91 5.39
N ALA A 278 9.24 9.48 5.62
CA ALA A 278 9.74 9.14 6.95
C ALA A 278 9.59 10.29 7.96
N ALA A 279 9.64 11.56 7.51
CA ALA A 279 9.46 12.72 8.38
C ALA A 279 8.03 12.83 8.97
N ASP A 280 7.06 12.19 8.31
CA ASP A 280 5.67 12.12 8.74
C ASP A 280 5.39 10.92 9.65
N GLY A 281 6.40 10.06 9.90
CA GLY A 281 6.32 8.89 10.76
C GLY A 281 6.24 7.55 10.03
N LEU A 282 6.37 7.52 8.69
CA LEU A 282 6.38 6.26 7.94
C LEU A 282 7.54 5.35 8.34
N GLN A 283 7.24 4.05 8.42
CA GLN A 283 8.16 2.97 8.80
C GLN A 283 8.00 1.77 7.86
N ASN A 284 8.31 1.97 6.59
CA ASN A 284 8.08 1.03 5.48
C ASN A 284 6.59 0.72 5.27
N PRO A 285 5.86 1.65 4.65
CA PRO A 285 4.44 1.50 4.40
C PRO A 285 4.16 0.33 3.45
N THR A 286 3.26 -0.53 3.84
CA THR A 286 2.86 -1.74 3.10
C THR A 286 1.49 -1.59 2.46
N ALA A 287 0.59 -0.85 3.08
CA ALA A 287 -0.74 -0.63 2.51
C ALA A 287 -1.33 0.71 2.90
N VAL A 288 -2.24 1.19 2.05
CA VAL A 288 -3.12 2.32 2.30
C VAL A 288 -4.57 1.86 2.24
N ALA A 289 -5.41 2.36 3.13
CA ALA A 289 -6.85 2.17 3.05
C ALA A 289 -7.59 3.47 3.35
N LEU A 290 -8.66 3.71 2.60
CA LEU A 290 -9.49 4.90 2.75
C LEU A 290 -10.93 4.56 3.13
N ARG A 291 -11.52 5.43 3.97
CA ARG A 291 -12.94 5.44 4.23
C ARG A 291 -13.45 6.87 4.35
N GLY A 292 -14.15 7.33 3.30
CA GLY A 292 -14.47 8.74 3.15
C GLY A 292 -13.19 9.56 3.02
N ASP A 293 -13.04 10.58 3.87
CA ASP A 293 -11.84 11.43 3.94
C ASP A 293 -10.72 10.85 4.83
N ARG A 294 -10.99 9.78 5.57
CA ARG A 294 -10.00 9.16 6.46
C ARG A 294 -9.06 8.25 5.69
N VAL A 295 -7.78 8.46 5.89
CA VAL A 295 -6.68 7.67 5.33
C VAL A 295 -5.97 6.95 6.45
N TYR A 296 -5.67 5.68 6.25
CA TYR A 296 -4.85 4.87 7.15
C TYR A 296 -3.71 4.25 6.34
N VAL A 297 -2.50 4.28 6.90
CA VAL A 297 -1.32 3.65 6.33
C VAL A 297 -0.82 2.60 7.32
N ALA A 298 -0.62 1.39 6.83
CA ALA A 298 0.03 0.33 7.59
C ALA A 298 1.53 0.39 7.36
N ASP A 299 2.30 0.45 8.44
CA ASP A 299 3.76 0.53 8.43
C ASP A 299 4.35 -0.70 9.13
N ALA A 300 4.98 -1.61 8.37
CA ALA A 300 5.45 -2.90 8.88
C ALA A 300 6.86 -2.86 9.46
N ALA A 301 7.60 -1.77 9.29
CA ALA A 301 8.99 -1.62 9.72
C ALA A 301 9.91 -2.77 9.26
N TYR A 302 9.68 -3.33 8.06
CA TYR A 302 10.43 -4.50 7.56
C TYR A 302 11.93 -4.26 7.45
N PHE A 303 12.32 -3.05 7.06
CA PHE A 303 13.72 -2.67 6.85
C PHE A 303 14.23 -1.71 7.91
N THR A 304 13.37 -0.83 8.44
CA THR A 304 13.73 0.08 9.53
C THR A 304 13.91 -0.66 10.85
N ALA A 305 13.17 -1.77 11.04
CA ALA A 305 13.16 -2.60 12.23
C ALA A 305 13.02 -1.78 13.53
N ALA A 306 12.23 -0.70 13.48
CA ALA A 306 12.10 0.24 14.58
C ALA A 306 10.67 0.26 15.16
N ASP A 307 9.72 0.84 14.48
CA ASP A 307 8.40 1.17 15.02
C ASP A 307 7.31 0.82 14.02
N PRO A 308 6.89 -0.46 13.89
CA PRO A 308 5.71 -0.79 13.12
C PRO A 308 4.52 -0.04 13.71
N ASN A 309 3.71 0.60 12.86
CA ASN A 309 2.64 1.45 13.33
C ASN A 309 1.49 1.56 12.32
N ILE A 310 0.43 2.21 12.72
CA ILE A 310 -0.64 2.66 11.85
C ILE A 310 -0.65 4.18 11.87
N LEU A 311 -0.40 4.81 10.71
CA LEU A 311 -0.60 6.23 10.53
C LEU A 311 -2.04 6.54 10.13
N GLY A 312 -2.56 7.64 10.67
CA GLY A 312 -3.83 8.25 10.28
C GLY A 312 -3.61 9.61 9.64
N ALA A 313 -4.43 9.92 8.64
CA ALA A 313 -4.49 11.25 8.03
C ALA A 313 -5.91 11.53 7.51
N ARG A 314 -6.12 12.75 7.01
CA ARG A 314 -7.32 13.11 6.26
C ARG A 314 -6.94 13.53 4.85
N LEU A 315 -7.69 13.00 3.88
CA LEU A 315 -7.61 13.46 2.51
C LEU A 315 -8.17 14.89 2.45
N ASN A 316 -7.38 15.81 1.92
CA ASN A 316 -7.82 17.17 1.69
C ASN A 316 -8.64 17.17 0.38
N GLU A 317 -9.95 17.40 0.51
CA GLU A 317 -10.81 17.63 -0.65
C GLU A 317 -10.42 19.01 -1.22
N GLY A 318 -9.44 19.05 -2.13
CA GLY A 318 -9.10 20.25 -2.87
C GLY A 318 -10.36 20.79 -3.56
N ARG A 319 -10.79 21.99 -3.17
CA ARG A 319 -11.85 22.75 -3.83
C ARG A 319 -11.40 23.21 -5.20
#